data_8a583a0adec6320be8cbfdb40545fdd8
#
_entry.id   8a583a0adec6320be8cbfdb40545fdd8
#
_cell.length_a   1.000
_cell.length_b   1.000
_cell.length_c   1.000
_cell.angle_alpha   90.00
_cell.angle_beta   90.00
_cell.angle_gamma   90.00
#
_symmetry.space_group_name_H-M   'P 1'
#
loop_
_entity.id
_entity.type
_entity.pdbx_description
1 polymer ?
#
loop_
_entity_poly.entity_id
_entity_poly.type
_entity_poly.pdbx_seq_one_letter_code
_entity_poly.pdbx_strand_id
1 'polypeptide(L)'
;MIRACGALVRHSLARMRTAVLVAAAALALFQVLLAMAAAELQRQGTFEQLASLIPSFVRELFGTALMSMMSFSGIMALGYYHVAIVAVLVGLVVAVATEPAAEVEAGFADLVLARPVSRAAVMARSLVLLIVCPAVVIVAMTAGTFAGLWWAGPAAAGRPPARLVWKLAFGLWSVLACWGGVSLVIGALSRRRAVAAGVAGGAAAALMLVDYLSRVWRPIRGLARLSPFHYYNPLDLVMGKPLPPGDIAILLGTSAAAVALAFLLFHRRDI
;
A
#
# COMPACT_ATOMS: atom_id res chain seq x y z
N MET A 1 6.52 -31.18 -4.26
CA MET A 1 5.71 -29.94 -4.25
C MET A 1 6.49 -28.70 -3.80
N ILE A 2 7.11 -28.64 -2.64
CA ILE A 2 7.81 -27.46 -2.09
C ILE A 2 8.93 -26.96 -3.02
N ARG A 3 9.77 -27.84 -3.58
CA ARG A 3 10.87 -27.43 -4.49
C ARG A 3 10.37 -26.80 -5.79
N ALA A 4 9.26 -27.28 -6.35
CA ALA A 4 8.66 -26.71 -7.56
C ALA A 4 8.05 -25.32 -7.29
N CYS A 5 7.36 -25.13 -6.17
CA CYS A 5 6.85 -23.83 -5.76
C CYS A 5 7.99 -22.82 -5.55
N GLY A 6 9.08 -23.23 -4.89
CA GLY A 6 10.26 -22.36 -4.69
C GLY A 6 10.93 -21.94 -6.00
N ALA A 7 11.01 -22.82 -6.98
CA ALA A 7 11.55 -22.50 -8.32
C ALA A 7 10.65 -21.47 -9.05
N LEU A 8 9.32 -21.64 -8.99
CA LEU A 8 8.35 -20.69 -9.57
C LEU A 8 8.44 -19.32 -8.90
N VAL A 9 8.51 -19.26 -7.57
CA VAL A 9 8.67 -18.01 -6.82
C VAL A 9 9.96 -17.30 -7.24
N ARG A 10 11.09 -18.03 -7.27
CA ARG A 10 12.38 -17.45 -7.67
C ARG A 10 12.37 -16.89 -9.09
N HIS A 11 11.75 -17.61 -10.03
CA HIS A 11 11.64 -17.17 -11.42
C HIS A 11 10.80 -15.88 -11.52
N SER A 12 9.63 -15.84 -10.88
CA SER A 12 8.75 -14.65 -10.89
C SER A 12 9.37 -13.46 -10.17
N LEU A 13 10.05 -13.67 -9.04
CA LEU A 13 10.83 -12.62 -8.36
C LEU A 13 11.95 -12.08 -9.26
N ALA A 14 12.66 -12.96 -9.97
CA ALA A 14 13.72 -12.54 -10.90
C ALA A 14 13.15 -11.64 -12.02
N ARG A 15 11.95 -11.93 -12.52
CA ARG A 15 11.27 -11.15 -13.54
C ARG A 15 10.80 -9.77 -13.02
N MET A 16 10.35 -9.73 -11.77
CA MET A 16 9.83 -8.51 -11.14
C MET A 16 10.90 -7.70 -10.40
N ARG A 17 12.09 -8.26 -10.19
CA ARG A 17 13.14 -7.67 -9.35
C ARG A 17 13.46 -6.22 -9.72
N THR A 18 13.58 -5.93 -11.01
CA THR A 18 13.91 -4.57 -11.47
C THR A 18 12.84 -3.57 -11.09
N ALA A 19 11.56 -3.90 -11.34
CA ALA A 19 10.44 -3.03 -10.97
C ALA A 19 10.35 -2.82 -9.46
N VAL A 20 10.50 -3.90 -8.66
CA VAL A 20 10.49 -3.83 -7.20
C VAL A 20 11.66 -3.02 -6.66
N LEU A 21 12.88 -3.24 -7.19
CA LEU A 21 14.07 -2.50 -6.74
C LEU A 21 14.02 -1.03 -7.13
N VAL A 22 13.55 -0.70 -8.34
CA VAL A 22 13.37 0.69 -8.78
C VAL A 22 12.32 1.39 -7.92
N ALA A 23 11.17 0.75 -7.67
CA ALA A 23 10.14 1.30 -6.78
C ALA A 23 10.68 1.47 -5.34
N ALA A 24 11.39 0.46 -4.81
CA ALA A 24 11.97 0.52 -3.49
C ALA A 24 13.00 1.66 -3.35
N ALA A 25 13.91 1.79 -4.32
CA ALA A 25 14.93 2.84 -4.31
C ALA A 25 14.30 4.23 -4.47
N ALA A 26 13.36 4.39 -5.41
CA ALA A 26 12.69 5.67 -5.67
C ALA A 26 11.89 6.12 -4.44
N LEU A 27 11.11 5.23 -3.82
CA LEU A 27 10.29 5.57 -2.66
C LEU A 27 11.13 5.74 -1.38
N ALA A 28 12.23 5.00 -1.22
CA ALA A 28 13.18 5.23 -0.14
C ALA A 28 13.85 6.61 -0.27
N LEU A 29 14.32 6.96 -1.48
CA LEU A 29 14.87 8.28 -1.76
C LEU A 29 13.84 9.39 -1.50
N PHE A 30 12.60 9.18 -1.95
CA PHE A 30 11.53 10.14 -1.69
C PHE A 30 11.30 10.37 -0.20
N GLN A 31 11.36 9.33 0.63
CA GLN A 31 11.25 9.45 2.09
C GLN A 31 12.42 10.23 2.69
N VAL A 32 13.64 10.03 2.20
CA VAL A 32 14.81 10.82 2.62
C VAL A 32 14.59 12.30 2.29
N LEU A 33 14.15 12.59 1.05
CA LEU A 33 13.89 13.96 0.60
C LEU A 33 12.77 14.62 1.41
N LEU A 34 11.70 13.90 1.76
CA LEU A 34 10.63 14.42 2.63
C LEU A 34 11.16 14.77 4.02
N ALA A 35 12.00 13.92 4.61
CA ALA A 35 12.59 14.19 5.92
C ALA A 35 13.52 15.40 5.86
N MET A 36 14.30 15.56 4.80
CA MET A 36 15.16 16.73 4.58
C MET A 36 14.32 18.01 4.40
N ALA A 37 13.27 17.97 3.59
CA ALA A 37 12.38 19.11 3.37
C ALA A 37 11.66 19.50 4.67
N ALA A 38 11.15 18.52 5.43
CA ALA A 38 10.53 18.77 6.72
C ALA A 38 11.50 19.43 7.72
N ALA A 39 12.78 18.97 7.74
CA ALA A 39 13.80 19.52 8.60
C ALA A 39 14.15 20.97 8.22
N GLU A 40 14.21 21.27 6.93
CA GLU A 40 14.49 22.63 6.47
C GLU A 40 13.34 23.59 6.80
N LEU A 41 12.10 23.20 6.56
CA LEU A 41 10.92 23.96 6.94
C LEU A 41 10.87 24.24 8.45
N GLN A 42 11.28 23.26 9.25
CA GLN A 42 11.35 23.44 10.70
C GLN A 42 12.45 24.42 11.12
N ARG A 43 13.65 24.33 10.51
CA ARG A 43 14.75 25.29 10.80
C ARG A 43 14.40 26.72 10.46
N GLN A 44 13.65 26.93 9.39
CA GLN A 44 13.21 28.25 8.96
C GLN A 44 12.05 28.82 9.78
N GLY A 45 11.51 28.07 10.75
CA GLY A 45 10.32 28.45 11.50
C GLY A 45 9.03 28.54 10.67
N THR A 46 9.05 27.94 9.47
CA THR A 46 7.94 28.03 8.50
C THR A 46 6.65 27.43 9.06
N PHE A 47 6.73 26.40 9.89
CA PHE A 47 5.53 25.80 10.52
C PHE A 47 4.83 26.80 11.46
N GLU A 48 5.59 27.56 12.23
CA GLU A 48 5.07 28.57 13.15
C GLU A 48 4.49 29.77 12.38
N GLN A 49 5.17 30.20 11.33
CA GLN A 49 4.69 31.28 10.45
C GLN A 49 3.39 30.89 9.75
N LEU A 50 3.32 29.69 9.14
CA LEU A 50 2.11 29.18 8.51
C LEU A 50 0.97 29.04 9.54
N ALA A 51 1.26 28.54 10.73
CA ALA A 51 0.27 28.43 11.79
C ALA A 51 -0.26 29.81 12.23
N SER A 52 0.56 30.85 12.22
CA SER A 52 0.14 32.21 12.57
C SER A 52 -0.76 32.86 11.51
N LEU A 53 -0.57 32.48 10.23
CA LEU A 53 -1.37 32.99 9.11
C LEU A 53 -2.77 32.35 9.02
N ILE A 54 -3.01 31.25 9.72
CA ILE A 54 -4.30 30.55 9.71
C ILE A 54 -5.28 31.32 10.62
N PRO A 55 -6.40 31.85 10.07
CA PRO A 55 -7.42 32.51 10.87
C PRO A 55 -7.99 31.58 11.96
N SER A 56 -8.40 32.17 13.10
CA SER A 56 -8.93 31.45 14.24
C SER A 56 -10.10 30.51 13.87
N PHE A 57 -11.02 30.98 13.03
CA PHE A 57 -12.16 30.19 12.57
C PHE A 57 -11.75 28.96 11.77
N VAL A 58 -10.65 29.04 10.99
CA VAL A 58 -10.13 27.88 10.23
C VAL A 58 -9.49 26.87 11.19
N ARG A 59 -8.78 27.35 12.22
CA ARG A 59 -8.24 26.47 13.27
C ARG A 59 -9.35 25.74 14.05
N GLU A 60 -10.46 26.44 14.31
CA GLU A 60 -11.63 25.84 14.97
C GLU A 60 -12.34 24.81 14.08
N LEU A 61 -12.46 25.11 12.77
CA LEU A 61 -13.10 24.20 11.80
C LEU A 61 -12.30 22.94 11.51
N PHE A 62 -11.00 23.06 11.30
CA PHE A 62 -10.12 21.93 10.93
C PHE A 62 -9.37 21.34 12.11
N GLY A 63 -9.42 21.98 13.26
CA GLY A 63 -8.90 21.50 14.53
C GLY A 63 -7.43 21.11 14.50
N THR A 64 -7.09 20.11 15.33
CA THR A 64 -5.72 19.59 15.48
C THR A 64 -5.21 18.86 14.23
N ALA A 65 -6.10 18.43 13.33
CA ALA A 65 -5.70 17.69 12.12
C ALA A 65 -4.85 18.54 11.18
N LEU A 66 -5.25 19.82 10.93
CA LEU A 66 -4.51 20.73 10.08
C LEU A 66 -3.11 21.02 10.67
N MET A 67 -3.05 21.28 11.97
CA MET A 67 -1.79 21.54 12.66
C MET A 67 -0.86 20.32 12.63
N SER A 68 -1.43 19.12 12.73
CA SER A 68 -0.67 17.88 12.62
C SER A 68 -0.10 17.64 11.23
N MET A 69 -0.86 17.98 10.18
CA MET A 69 -0.36 17.94 8.79
C MET A 69 0.80 18.90 8.56
N MET A 70 0.76 20.09 9.19
CA MET A 70 1.80 21.13 9.12
C MET A 70 2.93 20.93 10.12
N SER A 71 3.10 19.75 10.67
CA SER A 71 4.20 19.39 11.56
C SER A 71 5.26 18.58 10.81
N PHE A 72 6.47 18.48 11.39
CA PHE A 72 7.52 17.62 10.89
C PHE A 72 7.01 16.18 10.68
N SER A 73 6.33 15.62 11.68
CA SER A 73 5.74 14.27 11.61
C SER A 73 4.69 14.14 10.52
N GLY A 74 3.89 15.19 10.28
CA GLY A 74 2.86 15.22 9.24
C GLY A 74 3.46 15.17 7.83
N ILE A 75 4.48 16.01 7.56
CA ILE A 75 5.18 16.00 6.27
C ILE A 75 5.89 14.68 6.05
N MET A 76 6.59 14.15 7.05
CA MET A 76 7.24 12.85 6.94
C MET A 76 6.23 11.72 6.68
N ALA A 77 5.07 11.77 7.33
CA ALA A 77 4.02 10.78 7.15
C ALA A 77 3.39 10.83 5.74
N LEU A 78 3.47 12.00 5.06
CA LEU A 78 2.91 12.20 3.71
C LEU A 78 3.36 11.10 2.73
N GLY A 79 4.59 10.63 2.83
CA GLY A 79 5.10 9.54 2.00
C GLY A 79 4.37 8.20 2.19
N TYR A 80 3.61 8.01 3.26
CA TYR A 80 2.84 6.79 3.51
C TYR A 80 1.36 6.89 3.08
N TYR A 81 0.87 8.07 2.74
CA TYR A 81 -0.53 8.25 2.34
C TYR A 81 -0.75 9.17 1.14
N HIS A 82 0.30 9.78 0.59
CA HIS A 82 0.16 10.60 -0.61
C HIS A 82 -0.40 9.76 -1.76
N VAL A 83 -1.41 10.30 -2.44
CA VAL A 83 -2.17 9.58 -3.47
C VAL A 83 -1.26 8.96 -4.56
N ALA A 84 -0.22 9.68 -4.98
CA ALA A 84 0.71 9.18 -5.99
C ALA A 84 1.53 7.97 -5.49
N ILE A 85 1.96 7.99 -4.22
CA ILE A 85 2.71 6.87 -3.61
C ILE A 85 1.81 5.65 -3.46
N VAL A 86 0.60 5.85 -2.95
CA VAL A 86 -0.38 4.77 -2.82
C VAL A 86 -0.73 4.19 -4.19
N ALA A 87 -0.90 5.04 -5.23
CA ALA A 87 -1.18 4.58 -6.59
C ALA A 87 -0.02 3.73 -7.18
N VAL A 88 1.23 4.12 -6.96
CA VAL A 88 2.40 3.31 -7.37
C VAL A 88 2.41 1.96 -6.67
N LEU A 89 2.16 1.92 -5.36
CA LEU A 89 2.13 0.69 -4.58
C LEU A 89 0.94 -0.21 -4.96
N VAL A 90 -0.24 0.37 -5.19
CA VAL A 90 -1.40 -0.35 -5.71
C VAL A 90 -1.11 -0.90 -7.10
N GLY A 91 -0.49 -0.13 -7.99
CA GLY A 91 -0.05 -0.58 -9.31
C GLY A 91 0.89 -1.78 -9.23
N LEU A 92 1.87 -1.75 -8.32
CA LEU A 92 2.76 -2.88 -8.06
C LEU A 92 1.98 -4.13 -7.62
N VAL A 93 1.07 -3.98 -6.66
CA VAL A 93 0.25 -5.07 -6.13
C VAL A 93 -0.66 -5.65 -7.22
N VAL A 94 -1.30 -4.81 -8.02
CA VAL A 94 -2.13 -5.22 -9.17
C VAL A 94 -1.29 -5.98 -10.20
N ALA A 95 -0.08 -5.50 -10.52
CA ALA A 95 0.82 -6.16 -11.44
C ALA A 95 1.20 -7.58 -10.99
N VAL A 96 1.44 -7.76 -9.68
CA VAL A 96 1.70 -9.07 -9.06
C VAL A 96 0.46 -9.97 -9.07
N ALA A 97 -0.68 -9.41 -8.66
CA ALA A 97 -1.93 -10.17 -8.51
C ALA A 97 -2.50 -10.67 -9.86
N THR A 98 -2.17 -9.99 -10.96
CA THR A 98 -2.64 -10.35 -12.31
C THR A 98 -1.70 -11.27 -13.08
N GLU A 99 -0.60 -11.73 -12.47
CA GLU A 99 0.31 -12.74 -13.06
C GLU A 99 -0.41 -14.02 -13.49
N PRO A 100 -1.34 -14.61 -12.71
CA PRO A 100 -2.07 -15.81 -13.17
C PRO A 100 -2.84 -15.58 -14.48
N ALA A 101 -3.43 -14.39 -14.67
CA ALA A 101 -4.10 -14.04 -15.91
C ALA A 101 -3.13 -13.94 -17.09
N ALA A 102 -1.93 -13.39 -16.85
CA ALA A 102 -0.88 -13.30 -17.87
C ALA A 102 -0.40 -14.69 -18.33
N GLU A 103 -0.28 -15.63 -17.41
CA GLU A 103 0.14 -17.01 -17.74
C GLU A 103 -0.92 -17.76 -18.53
N VAL A 104 -2.20 -17.54 -18.22
CA VAL A 104 -3.31 -18.09 -19.01
C VAL A 104 -3.34 -17.47 -20.41
N GLU A 105 -3.18 -16.14 -20.52
CA GLU A 105 -3.17 -15.43 -21.81
C GLU A 105 -2.03 -15.88 -22.72
N ALA A 106 -0.86 -16.15 -22.16
CA ALA A 106 0.31 -16.61 -22.89
C ALA A 106 0.30 -18.11 -23.25
N GLY A 107 -0.73 -18.87 -22.85
CA GLY A 107 -0.73 -20.34 -22.96
C GLY A 107 0.32 -21.04 -22.10
N PHE A 108 1.00 -20.27 -21.25
CA PHE A 108 2.06 -20.79 -20.37
C PHE A 108 1.47 -21.65 -19.24
N ALA A 109 0.23 -21.38 -18.85
CA ALA A 109 -0.49 -22.18 -17.88
C ALA A 109 -0.58 -23.65 -18.30
N ASP A 110 -0.85 -23.92 -19.58
CA ASP A 110 -0.95 -25.28 -20.13
C ASP A 110 0.41 -26.00 -20.09
N LEU A 111 1.49 -25.29 -20.41
CA LEU A 111 2.86 -25.83 -20.35
C LEU A 111 3.32 -26.10 -18.91
N VAL A 112 2.94 -25.28 -17.96
CA VAL A 112 3.25 -25.46 -16.53
C VAL A 112 2.43 -26.59 -15.94
N LEU A 113 1.16 -26.70 -16.30
CA LEU A 113 0.26 -27.75 -15.82
C LEU A 113 0.50 -29.10 -16.50
N ALA A 114 1.16 -29.13 -17.67
CA ALA A 114 1.67 -30.36 -18.28
C ALA A 114 2.84 -30.98 -17.48
N ARG A 115 3.46 -30.22 -16.58
CA ARG A 115 4.44 -30.72 -15.59
C ARG A 115 3.71 -31.05 -14.28
N PRO A 116 4.33 -31.82 -13.35
CA PRO A 116 3.73 -32.16 -12.06
C PRO A 116 3.69 -30.94 -11.10
N VAL A 117 3.08 -29.83 -11.57
CA VAL A 117 2.87 -28.57 -10.81
C VAL A 117 1.37 -28.41 -10.60
N SER A 118 0.94 -28.34 -9.35
CA SER A 118 -0.48 -28.16 -9.03
C SER A 118 -0.93 -26.70 -9.23
N ARG A 119 -2.20 -26.51 -9.58
CA ARG A 119 -2.84 -25.17 -9.64
C ARG A 119 -2.67 -24.39 -8.33
N ALA A 120 -2.71 -25.11 -7.20
CA ALA A 120 -2.46 -24.52 -5.89
C ALA A 120 -1.03 -23.96 -5.75
N ALA A 121 -0.02 -24.57 -6.37
CA ALA A 121 1.34 -24.06 -6.34
C ALA A 121 1.50 -22.76 -7.13
N VAL A 122 0.77 -22.58 -8.24
CA VAL A 122 0.73 -21.33 -9.01
C VAL A 122 0.12 -20.21 -8.18
N MET A 123 -1.01 -20.47 -7.51
CA MET A 123 -1.66 -19.47 -6.64
C MET A 123 -0.82 -19.17 -5.40
N ALA A 124 -0.21 -20.20 -4.78
CA ALA A 124 0.68 -20.01 -3.63
C ALA A 124 1.90 -19.12 -3.98
N ARG A 125 2.48 -19.29 -5.16
CA ARG A 125 3.52 -18.39 -5.68
C ARG A 125 3.00 -16.94 -5.72
N SER A 126 1.83 -16.69 -6.32
CA SER A 126 1.27 -15.33 -6.42
C SER A 126 1.00 -14.73 -5.05
N LEU A 127 0.54 -15.52 -4.08
CA LEU A 127 0.38 -15.10 -2.70
C LEU A 127 1.71 -14.69 -2.06
N VAL A 128 2.77 -15.51 -2.23
CA VAL A 128 4.10 -15.16 -1.72
C VAL A 128 4.60 -13.84 -2.31
N LEU A 129 4.42 -13.64 -3.62
CA LEU A 129 4.80 -12.38 -4.27
C LEU A 129 4.00 -11.18 -3.75
N LEU A 130 2.69 -11.35 -3.52
CA LEU A 130 1.82 -10.31 -2.95
C LEU A 130 2.22 -9.91 -1.53
N ILE A 131 2.81 -10.81 -0.76
CA ILE A 131 3.33 -10.50 0.57
C ILE A 131 4.70 -9.85 0.46
N VAL A 132 5.62 -10.46 -0.31
CA VAL A 132 7.04 -10.10 -0.34
C VAL A 132 7.29 -8.78 -1.09
N CYS A 133 6.72 -8.61 -2.31
CA CYS A 133 7.04 -7.44 -3.13
C CYS A 133 6.65 -6.11 -2.46
N PRO A 134 5.42 -5.91 -1.98
CA PRO A 134 5.09 -4.66 -1.28
C PRO A 134 5.81 -4.54 0.06
N ALA A 135 6.07 -5.64 0.78
CA ALA A 135 6.83 -5.60 2.03
C ALA A 135 8.25 -5.08 1.80
N VAL A 136 8.96 -5.55 0.77
CA VAL A 136 10.31 -5.07 0.40
C VAL A 136 10.29 -3.57 0.14
N VAL A 137 9.31 -3.08 -0.63
CA VAL A 137 9.21 -1.65 -0.94
C VAL A 137 8.91 -0.83 0.32
N ILE A 138 7.98 -1.28 1.17
CA ILE A 138 7.64 -0.58 2.42
C ILE A 138 8.83 -0.59 3.41
N VAL A 139 9.55 -1.69 3.51
CA VAL A 139 10.78 -1.76 4.33
C VAL A 139 11.82 -0.78 3.82
N ALA A 140 12.01 -0.68 2.50
CA ALA A 140 12.92 0.30 1.91
C ALA A 140 12.47 1.75 2.19
N MET A 141 11.16 2.04 2.07
CA MET A 141 10.59 3.35 2.46
C MET A 141 10.85 3.66 3.94
N THR A 142 10.62 2.68 4.80
CA THR A 142 10.87 2.82 6.25
C THR A 142 12.35 3.07 6.54
N ALA A 143 13.24 2.35 5.87
CA ALA A 143 14.68 2.58 5.96
C ALA A 143 15.06 3.99 5.46
N GLY A 144 14.47 4.44 4.35
CA GLY A 144 14.64 5.81 3.85
C GLY A 144 14.17 6.87 4.85
N THR A 145 13.03 6.63 5.52
CA THR A 145 12.54 7.51 6.59
C THR A 145 13.56 7.61 7.73
N PHE A 146 14.06 6.47 8.23
CA PHE A 146 15.07 6.47 9.31
C PHE A 146 16.40 7.08 8.87
N ALA A 147 16.84 6.84 7.65
CA ALA A 147 18.05 7.47 7.10
C ALA A 147 17.90 8.99 7.02
N GLY A 148 16.75 9.49 6.54
CA GLY A 148 16.45 10.91 6.49
C GLY A 148 16.39 11.55 7.89
N LEU A 149 15.77 10.85 8.85
CA LEU A 149 15.72 11.28 10.25
C LEU A 149 17.11 11.30 10.92
N TRP A 150 17.97 10.37 10.56
CA TRP A 150 19.33 10.31 11.08
C TRP A 150 20.20 11.43 10.53
N TRP A 151 20.06 11.72 9.23
CA TRP A 151 20.88 12.72 8.55
C TRP A 151 20.43 14.16 8.79
N ALA A 152 19.13 14.43 8.64
CA ALA A 152 18.59 15.79 8.63
C ALA A 152 17.57 16.06 9.77
N GLY A 153 17.21 15.02 10.53
CA GLY A 153 16.15 15.14 11.53
C GLY A 153 16.48 16.14 12.65
N PRO A 154 15.44 16.69 13.29
CA PRO A 154 15.61 17.62 14.40
C PRO A 154 16.30 16.96 15.60
N ALA A 155 16.71 17.75 16.60
CA ALA A 155 17.20 17.26 17.87
C ALA A 155 16.21 16.23 18.47
N ALA A 156 16.72 15.35 19.35
CA ALA A 156 15.98 14.17 19.83
C ALA A 156 14.55 14.48 20.33
N ALA A 157 14.35 15.64 20.95
CA ALA A 157 13.04 16.07 21.47
C ALA A 157 11.98 16.33 20.39
N GLY A 158 12.38 16.61 19.15
CA GLY A 158 11.45 16.88 18.03
C GLY A 158 11.30 15.73 17.04
N ARG A 159 11.99 14.60 17.28
CA ARG A 159 11.93 13.46 16.36
C ARG A 159 10.64 12.67 16.50
N PRO A 160 9.98 12.29 15.38
CA PRO A 160 8.89 11.34 15.40
C PRO A 160 9.32 10.03 16.05
N PRO A 161 8.52 9.45 16.95
CA PRO A 161 8.87 8.18 17.58
C PRO A 161 8.89 7.06 16.54
N ALA A 162 9.86 6.14 16.63
CA ALA A 162 9.97 5.01 15.71
C ALA A 162 8.67 4.19 15.59
N ARG A 163 7.92 4.10 16.69
CA ARG A 163 6.59 3.44 16.71
C ARG A 163 5.60 4.05 15.73
N LEU A 164 5.67 5.36 15.45
CA LEU A 164 4.80 6.01 14.48
C LEU A 164 5.14 5.51 13.07
N VAL A 165 6.42 5.48 12.71
CA VAL A 165 6.89 5.02 11.40
C VAL A 165 6.45 3.57 11.14
N TRP A 166 6.62 2.69 12.14
CA TRP A 166 6.16 1.31 12.04
C TRP A 166 4.65 1.15 11.93
N LYS A 167 3.86 1.99 12.64
CA LYS A 167 2.40 1.99 12.50
C LYS A 167 1.95 2.44 11.11
N LEU A 168 2.58 3.48 10.55
CA LEU A 168 2.31 3.95 9.20
C LEU A 168 2.64 2.87 8.16
N ALA A 169 3.82 2.26 8.28
CA ALA A 169 4.27 1.20 7.38
C ALA A 169 3.35 -0.03 7.43
N PHE A 170 3.00 -0.49 8.63
CA PHE A 170 2.13 -1.65 8.82
C PHE A 170 0.69 -1.39 8.35
N GLY A 171 0.13 -0.21 8.64
CA GLY A 171 -1.19 0.18 8.15
C GLY A 171 -1.24 0.21 6.63
N LEU A 172 -0.25 0.83 5.98
CA LEU A 172 -0.14 0.84 4.53
C LEU A 172 0.00 -0.57 3.95
N TRP A 173 0.85 -1.41 4.54
CA TRP A 173 0.99 -2.81 4.11
C TRP A 173 -0.34 -3.58 4.23
N SER A 174 -1.11 -3.36 5.30
CA SER A 174 -2.40 -4.02 5.49
C SER A 174 -3.42 -3.64 4.40
N VAL A 175 -3.45 -2.37 3.98
CA VAL A 175 -4.27 -1.91 2.84
C VAL A 175 -3.83 -2.59 1.55
N LEU A 176 -2.53 -2.65 1.29
CA LEU A 176 -1.98 -3.30 0.10
C LEU A 176 -2.24 -4.81 0.09
N ALA A 177 -2.16 -5.48 1.24
CA ALA A 177 -2.50 -6.88 1.38
C ALA A 177 -3.99 -7.13 1.09
N CYS A 178 -4.88 -6.27 1.61
CA CYS A 178 -6.31 -6.33 1.32
C CYS A 178 -6.57 -6.18 -0.19
N TRP A 179 -6.02 -5.12 -0.79
CA TRP A 179 -6.21 -4.86 -2.21
C TRP A 179 -5.57 -5.94 -3.09
N GLY A 180 -4.44 -6.49 -2.67
CA GLY A 180 -3.77 -7.61 -3.32
C GLY A 180 -4.63 -8.86 -3.36
N GLY A 181 -5.27 -9.20 -2.26
CA GLY A 181 -6.23 -10.31 -2.20
C GLY A 181 -7.39 -10.13 -3.17
N VAL A 182 -8.02 -8.94 -3.17
CA VAL A 182 -9.11 -8.59 -4.09
C VAL A 182 -8.65 -8.65 -5.56
N SER A 183 -7.49 -8.07 -5.85
CA SER A 183 -6.89 -8.10 -7.19
C SER A 183 -6.56 -9.52 -7.66
N LEU A 184 -6.18 -10.41 -6.74
CA LEU A 184 -5.92 -11.81 -7.03
C LEU A 184 -7.19 -12.55 -7.45
N VAL A 185 -8.36 -12.23 -6.84
CA VAL A 185 -9.66 -12.76 -7.30
C VAL A 185 -9.95 -12.32 -8.73
N ILE A 186 -9.75 -11.04 -9.02
CA ILE A 186 -9.96 -10.50 -10.37
C ILE A 186 -9.00 -11.17 -11.37
N GLY A 187 -7.73 -11.38 -11.01
CA GLY A 187 -6.74 -12.09 -11.80
C GLY A 187 -7.11 -13.54 -12.04
N ALA A 188 -7.63 -14.24 -11.01
CA ALA A 188 -8.07 -15.63 -11.12
C ALA A 188 -9.26 -15.82 -12.06
N LEU A 189 -10.16 -14.84 -12.16
CA LEU A 189 -11.32 -14.88 -13.04
C LEU A 189 -11.00 -14.45 -14.47
N SER A 190 -9.99 -13.65 -14.69
CA SER A 190 -9.70 -13.00 -15.97
C SER A 190 -8.88 -13.92 -16.89
N ARG A 191 -9.16 -13.87 -18.21
CA ARG A 191 -8.37 -14.56 -19.24
C ARG A 191 -7.30 -13.66 -19.87
N ARG A 192 -7.40 -12.35 -19.68
CA ARG A 192 -6.47 -11.35 -20.23
C ARG A 192 -5.92 -10.49 -19.11
N ARG A 193 -4.61 -10.37 -19.06
CA ARG A 193 -3.90 -9.57 -18.05
C ARG A 193 -4.33 -8.10 -18.07
N ALA A 194 -4.45 -7.51 -19.27
CA ALA A 194 -4.82 -6.10 -19.43
C ALA A 194 -6.21 -5.82 -18.83
N VAL A 195 -7.19 -6.74 -19.03
CA VAL A 195 -8.53 -6.62 -18.46
C VAL A 195 -8.48 -6.74 -16.94
N ALA A 196 -7.74 -7.73 -16.42
CA ALA A 196 -7.59 -7.90 -14.97
C ALA A 196 -6.99 -6.67 -14.30
N ALA A 197 -5.89 -6.15 -14.89
CA ALA A 197 -5.21 -4.98 -14.35
C ALA A 197 -6.06 -3.71 -14.46
N GLY A 198 -6.78 -3.52 -15.58
CA GLY A 198 -7.69 -2.39 -15.78
C GLY A 198 -8.84 -2.39 -14.78
N VAL A 199 -9.48 -3.54 -14.55
CA VAL A 199 -10.57 -3.69 -13.58
C VAL A 199 -10.06 -3.47 -12.16
N ALA A 200 -8.95 -4.12 -11.78
CA ALA A 200 -8.37 -3.96 -10.44
C ALA A 200 -7.89 -2.53 -10.19
N GLY A 201 -7.15 -1.94 -11.12
CA GLY A 201 -6.67 -0.56 -11.01
C GLY A 201 -7.79 0.47 -11.01
N GLY A 202 -8.77 0.32 -11.91
CA GLY A 202 -9.95 1.19 -11.98
C GLY A 202 -10.81 1.12 -10.73
N ALA A 203 -11.04 -0.09 -10.20
CA ALA A 203 -11.78 -0.26 -8.94
C ALA A 203 -11.02 0.35 -7.75
N ALA A 204 -9.69 0.20 -7.69
CA ALA A 204 -8.88 0.86 -6.66
C ALA A 204 -9.03 2.38 -6.71
N ALA A 205 -8.89 2.97 -7.90
CA ALA A 205 -9.04 4.40 -8.11
C ALA A 205 -10.45 4.90 -7.72
N ALA A 206 -11.49 4.16 -8.13
CA ALA A 206 -12.87 4.49 -7.78
C ALA A 206 -13.10 4.45 -6.27
N LEU A 207 -12.65 3.39 -5.58
CA LEU A 207 -12.80 3.26 -4.13
C LEU A 207 -11.99 4.29 -3.37
N MET A 208 -10.79 4.65 -3.86
CA MET A 208 -9.99 5.72 -3.28
C MET A 208 -10.70 7.07 -3.42
N LEU A 209 -11.31 7.34 -4.59
CA LEU A 209 -12.10 8.53 -4.82
C LEU A 209 -13.34 8.57 -3.92
N VAL A 210 -14.04 7.45 -3.75
CA VAL A 210 -15.19 7.33 -2.84
C VAL A 210 -14.77 7.62 -1.40
N ASP A 211 -13.63 7.09 -0.92
CA ASP A 211 -13.13 7.41 0.42
C ASP A 211 -12.83 8.90 0.55
N TYR A 212 -12.13 9.48 -0.41
CA TYR A 212 -11.81 10.91 -0.41
C TYR A 212 -13.06 11.79 -0.39
N LEU A 213 -14.02 11.53 -1.29
CA LEU A 213 -15.28 12.28 -1.37
C LEU A 213 -16.14 12.10 -0.11
N SER A 214 -16.12 10.96 0.53
CA SER A 214 -16.88 10.68 1.75
C SER A 214 -16.51 11.59 2.92
N ARG A 215 -15.28 12.11 2.91
CA ARG A 215 -14.79 13.07 3.92
C ARG A 215 -15.45 14.43 3.78
N VAL A 216 -15.84 14.80 2.57
CA VAL A 216 -16.46 16.08 2.25
C VAL A 216 -17.98 15.95 2.09
N TRP A 217 -18.46 14.87 1.49
CA TRP A 217 -19.87 14.67 1.12
C TRP A 217 -20.56 13.60 1.96
N ARG A 218 -21.41 14.05 2.89
CA ARG A 218 -22.10 13.18 3.87
C ARG A 218 -22.89 11.99 3.27
N PRO A 219 -23.66 12.14 2.13
CA PRO A 219 -24.48 11.05 1.60
C PRO A 219 -23.71 9.79 1.23
N ILE A 220 -22.43 9.92 0.82
CA ILE A 220 -21.63 8.76 0.39
C ILE A 220 -20.79 8.14 1.52
N ARG A 221 -20.88 8.63 2.76
CA ARG A 221 -20.11 8.09 3.90
C ARG A 221 -20.33 6.60 4.13
N GLY A 222 -21.53 6.09 3.85
CA GLY A 222 -21.81 4.66 3.96
C GLY A 222 -21.02 3.81 2.98
N LEU A 223 -20.81 4.31 1.76
CA LEU A 223 -20.07 3.63 0.71
C LEU A 223 -18.57 3.57 0.99
N ALA A 224 -18.04 4.54 1.75
CA ALA A 224 -16.63 4.55 2.12
C ALA A 224 -16.19 3.30 2.89
N ARG A 225 -17.09 2.68 3.65
CA ARG A 225 -16.83 1.41 4.36
C ARG A 225 -16.49 0.24 3.44
N LEU A 226 -16.85 0.31 2.16
CA LEU A 226 -16.48 -0.68 1.15
C LEU A 226 -15.04 -0.49 0.66
N SER A 227 -14.46 0.70 0.91
CA SER A 227 -13.10 1.02 0.51
C SER A 227 -12.08 0.54 1.53
N PRO A 228 -11.06 -0.25 1.14
CA PRO A 228 -9.94 -0.57 2.01
C PRO A 228 -9.20 0.68 2.52
N PHE A 229 -9.19 1.76 1.75
CA PHE A 229 -8.52 3.01 2.11
C PHE A 229 -9.18 3.72 3.29
N HIS A 230 -10.47 3.47 3.54
CA HIS A 230 -11.23 4.00 4.67
C HIS A 230 -10.66 3.57 6.03
N TYR A 231 -10.11 2.36 6.10
CA TYR A 231 -9.59 1.74 7.32
C TYR A 231 -8.15 2.11 7.64
N TYR A 232 -7.56 3.04 6.85
CA TYR A 232 -6.21 3.54 7.07
C TYR A 232 -6.21 5.06 7.17
N ASN A 233 -6.08 5.59 8.38
CA ASN A 233 -6.05 7.01 8.69
C ASN A 233 -4.69 7.44 9.24
N PRO A 234 -3.71 7.76 8.38
CA PRO A 234 -2.36 8.15 8.80
C PRO A 234 -2.32 9.41 9.66
N LEU A 235 -3.23 10.36 9.43
CA LEU A 235 -3.31 11.59 10.22
C LEU A 235 -3.67 11.32 11.69
N ASP A 236 -4.56 10.37 11.95
CA ASP A 236 -4.90 9.95 13.31
C ASP A 236 -3.67 9.37 14.03
N LEU A 237 -2.81 8.63 13.30
CA LEU A 237 -1.56 8.10 13.85
C LEU A 237 -0.56 9.21 14.17
N VAL A 238 -0.46 10.24 13.30
CA VAL A 238 0.39 11.43 13.54
C VAL A 238 -0.10 12.20 14.77
N MET A 239 -1.41 12.29 14.98
CA MET A 239 -2.03 12.89 16.18
C MET A 239 -1.86 12.04 17.45
N GLY A 240 -1.15 10.91 17.38
CA GLY A 240 -0.85 10.04 18.51
C GLY A 240 -1.93 9.00 18.82
N LYS A 241 -3.00 8.90 18.02
CA LYS A 241 -4.01 7.86 18.21
C LYS A 241 -3.40 6.46 17.99
N PRO A 242 -3.91 5.44 18.68
CA PRO A 242 -3.50 4.06 18.42
C PRO A 242 -3.94 3.61 17.02
N LEU A 243 -3.21 2.64 16.47
CA LEU A 243 -3.66 1.94 15.27
C LEU A 243 -4.89 1.09 15.65
N PRO A 244 -6.09 1.30 15.04
CA PRO A 244 -7.30 0.60 15.45
C PRO A 244 -7.19 -0.90 15.10
N PRO A 245 -7.23 -1.81 16.09
CA PRO A 245 -7.10 -3.25 15.80
C PRO A 245 -8.28 -3.79 14.98
N GLY A 246 -9.48 -3.20 15.13
CA GLY A 246 -10.66 -3.54 14.35
C GLY A 246 -10.47 -3.28 12.85
N ASP A 247 -9.90 -2.12 12.48
CA ASP A 247 -9.65 -1.76 11.09
C ASP A 247 -8.62 -2.69 10.44
N ILE A 248 -7.56 -3.01 11.17
CA ILE A 248 -6.56 -3.98 10.72
C ILE A 248 -7.17 -5.38 10.57
N ALA A 249 -8.03 -5.80 11.50
CA ALA A 249 -8.71 -7.09 11.41
C ALA A 249 -9.64 -7.16 10.18
N ILE A 250 -10.34 -6.07 9.85
CA ILE A 250 -11.17 -5.99 8.62
C ILE A 250 -10.29 -6.10 7.38
N LEU A 251 -9.19 -5.36 7.29
CA LEU A 251 -8.28 -5.39 6.14
C LEU A 251 -7.67 -6.78 5.94
N LEU A 252 -7.10 -7.36 6.99
CA LEU A 252 -6.44 -8.68 6.89
C LEU A 252 -7.46 -9.81 6.74
N GLY A 253 -8.62 -9.72 7.37
CA GLY A 253 -9.73 -10.68 7.22
C GLY A 253 -10.28 -10.68 5.80
N THR A 254 -10.50 -9.49 5.21
CA THR A 254 -10.91 -9.35 3.81
C THR A 254 -9.84 -9.88 2.87
N SER A 255 -8.55 -9.61 3.14
CA SER A 255 -7.44 -10.16 2.38
C SER A 255 -7.46 -11.69 2.40
N ALA A 256 -7.56 -12.29 3.58
CA ALA A 256 -7.58 -13.75 3.74
C ALA A 256 -8.77 -14.39 3.03
N ALA A 257 -9.98 -13.81 3.18
CA ALA A 257 -11.18 -14.29 2.50
C ALA A 257 -11.06 -14.20 0.98
N ALA A 258 -10.55 -13.08 0.46
CA ALA A 258 -10.33 -12.88 -0.96
C ALA A 258 -9.28 -13.85 -1.51
N VAL A 259 -8.18 -14.08 -0.81
CA VAL A 259 -7.16 -15.07 -1.19
C VAL A 259 -7.78 -16.47 -1.24
N ALA A 260 -8.52 -16.88 -0.21
CA ALA A 260 -9.18 -18.18 -0.18
C ALA A 260 -10.15 -18.33 -1.37
N LEU A 261 -10.94 -17.30 -1.67
CA LEU A 261 -11.83 -17.27 -2.81
C LEU A 261 -11.07 -17.39 -4.14
N ALA A 262 -9.94 -16.68 -4.29
CA ALA A 262 -9.10 -16.76 -5.49
C ALA A 262 -8.58 -18.20 -5.72
N PHE A 263 -8.13 -18.90 -4.66
CA PHE A 263 -7.72 -20.29 -4.74
C PHE A 263 -8.86 -21.21 -5.19
N LEU A 264 -10.07 -21.04 -4.62
CA LEU A 264 -11.24 -21.85 -4.98
C LEU A 264 -11.65 -21.64 -6.46
N LEU A 265 -11.69 -20.37 -6.89
CA LEU A 265 -12.07 -20.03 -8.27
C LEU A 265 -11.05 -20.53 -9.29
N PHE A 266 -9.76 -20.38 -9.00
CA PHE A 266 -8.71 -20.86 -9.89
C PHE A 266 -8.65 -22.39 -9.96
N HIS A 267 -8.99 -23.07 -8.87
CA HIS A 267 -9.04 -24.56 -8.85
C HIS A 267 -10.18 -25.11 -9.71
N ARG A 268 -11.34 -24.42 -9.72
CA ARG A 268 -12.53 -24.82 -10.49
C ARG A 268 -12.52 -24.38 -11.94
N ARG A 269 -11.50 -23.62 -12.35
CA ARG A 269 -11.42 -23.08 -13.70
C ARG A 269 -11.02 -24.17 -14.69
N ASP A 270 -11.76 -24.32 -15.78
CA ASP A 270 -11.36 -25.12 -16.93
C ASP A 270 -10.29 -24.32 -17.72
N ILE A 271 -9.06 -24.79 -17.64
CA ILE A 271 -7.87 -24.25 -18.32
C ILE A 271 -7.36 -25.40 -19.18
#